data_50c55f7813f5fb44e703834d532632a1
#
_entry.id   50c55f7813f5fb44e703834d532632a1
#
_cell.length_a   1.000
_cell.length_b   1.000
_cell.length_c   1.000
_cell.angle_alpha   90.00
_cell.angle_beta   90.00
_cell.angle_gamma   90.00
#
_symmetry.space_group_name_H-M   'P 1'
#
loop_
_entity.id
_entity.type
_entity.pdbx_description
1 polymer ?
#
loop_
_entity_poly.entity_id
_entity_poly.type
_entity_poly.pdbx_seq_one_letter_code
_entity_poly.pdbx_strand_id
1 'polypeptide(L)'
;MATRRFFPKSETIFTGAIVASALVLALRGWLLFRSGDNILAYAADPGAAAAGILGEQLALAVLRLIAVILDVAAGLAIIAWSARLQHEEIITAGERRLALLVGALPWTPLLLAQSIAAPPVAILVLAGHAVWVGLAAVILMRARTAGLVTTGNFARGGAAATALLFAWLLGGAAAPWVYAQPVLGISEALSGTVQSQLLEVVREQRVRGVVMILGGVLTMIAVLPLMSAVRSGTEALNERLRQLREES
;
A
#
# COMPACT_ATOMS: atom_id res chain seq x y z
N MET A 1 13.93 36.99 6.55
CA MET A 1 13.45 36.04 7.58
C MET A 1 12.59 34.98 6.90
N ALA A 2 13.14 33.77 6.69
CA ALA A 2 12.40 32.71 6.03
C ALA A 2 11.48 32.04 7.08
N THR A 3 10.18 32.24 6.96
CA THR A 3 9.19 31.48 7.70
C THR A 3 9.38 30.00 7.37
N ARG A 4 10.06 29.26 8.26
CA ARG A 4 10.08 27.79 8.22
C ARG A 4 8.62 27.33 8.31
N ARG A 5 8.03 27.01 7.15
CA ARG A 5 6.71 26.39 7.11
C ARG A 5 6.83 25.01 7.77
N PHE A 6 6.17 24.87 8.90
CA PHE A 6 6.10 23.67 9.74
C PHE A 6 5.21 22.57 9.13
N PHE A 7 4.98 22.60 7.81
CA PHE A 7 4.26 21.53 7.14
C PHE A 7 5.22 20.39 6.85
N PRO A 8 4.92 19.17 7.32
CA PRO A 8 5.71 18.00 6.96
C PRO A 8 5.77 17.90 5.43
N LYS A 9 6.95 17.57 4.90
CA LYS A 9 7.13 17.40 3.45
C LYS A 9 6.14 16.35 2.96
N SER A 10 5.51 16.57 1.81
CA SER A 10 4.49 15.66 1.25
C SER A 10 4.99 14.21 1.10
N GLU A 11 6.28 14.03 0.81
CA GLU A 11 6.91 12.71 0.80
C GLU A 11 6.91 12.01 2.16
N THR A 12 7.01 12.76 3.25
CA THR A 12 6.96 12.21 4.62
C THR A 12 5.56 11.75 4.95
N ILE A 13 4.54 12.54 4.58
CA ILE A 13 3.13 12.16 4.74
C ILE A 13 2.81 10.93 3.92
N PHE A 14 3.26 10.89 2.65
CA PHE A 14 3.07 9.76 1.76
C PHE A 14 3.70 8.48 2.33
N THR A 15 4.97 8.56 2.74
CA THR A 15 5.67 7.43 3.36
C THR A 15 4.97 6.95 4.63
N GLY A 16 4.58 7.86 5.51
CA GLY A 16 3.86 7.55 6.74
C GLY A 16 2.51 6.88 6.48
N ALA A 17 1.75 7.38 5.51
CA ALA A 17 0.47 6.80 5.13
C ALA A 17 0.64 5.37 4.57
N ILE A 18 1.64 5.12 3.71
CA ILE A 18 1.91 3.77 3.18
C ILE A 18 2.33 2.82 4.30
N VAL A 19 3.23 3.23 5.20
CA VAL A 19 3.67 2.39 6.33
C VAL A 19 2.48 2.06 7.23
N ALA A 20 1.64 3.04 7.54
CA ALA A 20 0.45 2.82 8.35
C ALA A 20 -0.57 1.92 7.64
N SER A 21 -0.81 2.10 6.34
CA SER A 21 -1.68 1.21 5.54
C SER A 21 -1.14 -0.22 5.51
N ALA A 22 0.17 -0.39 5.38
CA ALA A 22 0.81 -1.69 5.40
C ALA A 22 0.68 -2.39 6.78
N LEU A 23 0.78 -1.62 7.86
CA LEU A 23 0.54 -2.13 9.21
C LEU A 23 -0.92 -2.56 9.40
N VAL A 24 -1.87 -1.74 8.96
CA VAL A 24 -3.31 -2.07 8.98
C VAL A 24 -3.59 -3.31 8.16
N LEU A 25 -2.96 -3.47 6.99
CA LEU A 25 -3.07 -4.67 6.17
C LEU A 25 -2.57 -5.91 6.92
N ALA A 26 -1.41 -5.83 7.57
CA ALA A 26 -0.86 -6.94 8.36
C ALA A 26 -1.77 -7.30 9.56
N LEU A 27 -2.30 -6.30 10.27
CA LEU A 27 -3.25 -6.52 11.38
C LEU A 27 -4.55 -7.17 10.90
N ARG A 28 -5.10 -6.74 9.77
CA ARG A 28 -6.26 -7.38 9.16
C ARG A 28 -5.96 -8.83 8.78
N GLY A 29 -4.78 -9.07 8.21
CA GLY A 29 -4.33 -10.42 7.89
C GLY A 29 -4.24 -11.31 9.12
N TRP A 30 -3.73 -10.79 10.22
CA TRP A 30 -3.65 -11.50 11.49
C TRP A 30 -5.05 -11.83 12.06
N LEU A 31 -5.98 -10.87 12.02
CA LEU A 31 -7.36 -11.11 12.44
C LEU A 31 -8.04 -12.18 11.55
N LEU A 32 -7.87 -12.11 10.24
CA LEU A 32 -8.39 -13.12 9.32
C LEU A 32 -7.79 -14.50 9.58
N PHE A 33 -6.50 -14.58 9.87
CA PHE A 33 -5.86 -15.83 10.23
C PHE A 33 -6.47 -16.44 11.51
N ARG A 34 -6.69 -15.60 12.55
CA ARG A 34 -7.35 -16.02 13.79
C ARG A 34 -8.82 -16.35 13.62
N SER A 35 -9.51 -15.68 12.71
CA SER A 35 -10.94 -15.93 12.50
C SER A 35 -11.24 -17.38 12.10
N GLY A 36 -10.28 -18.08 11.50
CA GLY A 36 -10.38 -19.50 11.24
C GLY A 36 -10.58 -20.33 12.52
N ASP A 37 -9.93 -19.96 13.62
CA ASP A 37 -10.09 -20.67 14.91
C ASP A 37 -11.46 -20.40 15.51
N ASN A 38 -11.97 -19.17 15.40
CA ASN A 38 -13.30 -18.80 15.89
C ASN A 38 -14.43 -19.43 15.07
N ILE A 39 -14.23 -19.62 13.76
CA ILE A 39 -15.19 -20.37 12.92
C ILE A 39 -15.29 -21.83 13.38
N LEU A 40 -14.16 -22.47 13.67
CA LEU A 40 -14.14 -23.84 14.18
C LEU A 40 -14.78 -23.94 15.58
N ALA A 41 -14.49 -22.97 16.46
CA ALA A 41 -15.11 -22.90 17.78
C ALA A 41 -16.62 -22.68 17.71
N TYR A 42 -17.08 -21.83 16.79
CA TYR A 42 -18.52 -21.60 16.56
C TYR A 42 -19.23 -22.84 16.04
N ALA A 43 -18.59 -23.61 15.19
CA ALA A 43 -19.13 -24.85 14.69
C ALA A 43 -19.28 -25.91 15.81
N ALA A 44 -18.43 -25.88 16.85
CA ALA A 44 -18.48 -26.74 17.99
C ALA A 44 -19.50 -26.24 19.04
N ASP A 45 -19.54 -24.95 19.35
CA ASP A 45 -20.44 -24.30 20.29
C ASP A 45 -20.83 -22.89 19.83
N PRO A 46 -21.96 -22.74 19.12
CA PRO A 46 -22.40 -21.44 18.60
C PRO A 46 -22.65 -20.39 19.70
N GLY A 47 -23.12 -20.81 20.86
CA GLY A 47 -23.45 -19.88 21.95
C GLY A 47 -22.21 -19.24 22.57
N ALA A 48 -21.17 -20.02 22.80
CA ALA A 48 -19.94 -19.56 23.42
C ALA A 48 -19.09 -18.72 22.45
N ALA A 49 -19.11 -19.03 21.16
CA ALA A 49 -18.23 -18.36 20.17
C ALA A 49 -18.83 -17.10 19.52
N ALA A 50 -20.14 -16.88 19.61
CA ALA A 50 -20.81 -15.76 18.92
C ALA A 50 -20.23 -14.38 19.26
N ALA A 51 -19.92 -14.12 20.53
CA ALA A 51 -19.35 -12.85 20.98
C ALA A 51 -17.94 -12.60 20.39
N GLY A 52 -17.13 -13.65 20.26
CA GLY A 52 -15.80 -13.56 19.65
C GLY A 52 -15.87 -13.19 18.18
N ILE A 53 -16.77 -13.82 17.42
CA ILE A 53 -16.98 -13.52 16.00
C ILE A 53 -17.45 -12.07 15.81
N LEU A 54 -18.42 -11.61 16.61
CA LEU A 54 -18.91 -10.23 16.52
C LEU A 54 -17.78 -9.22 16.81
N GLY A 55 -16.95 -9.46 17.83
CA GLY A 55 -15.81 -8.62 18.16
C GLY A 55 -14.80 -8.54 17.02
N GLU A 56 -14.49 -9.65 16.36
CA GLU A 56 -13.60 -9.66 15.19
C GLU A 56 -14.18 -8.92 14.00
N GLN A 57 -15.47 -9.07 13.71
CA GLN A 57 -16.13 -8.34 12.62
C GLN A 57 -16.09 -6.83 12.86
N LEU A 58 -16.32 -6.40 14.10
CA LEU A 58 -16.18 -4.99 14.46
C LEU A 58 -14.74 -4.49 14.29
N ALA A 59 -13.76 -5.24 14.76
CA ALA A 59 -12.35 -4.90 14.59
C ALA A 59 -11.95 -4.81 13.12
N LEU A 60 -12.38 -5.74 12.27
CA LEU A 60 -12.14 -5.69 10.83
C LEU A 60 -12.82 -4.48 10.18
N ALA A 61 -14.03 -4.10 10.60
CA ALA A 61 -14.72 -2.93 10.10
C ALA A 61 -13.98 -1.63 10.47
N VAL A 62 -13.51 -1.52 11.71
CA VAL A 62 -12.70 -0.37 12.17
C VAL A 62 -11.39 -0.28 11.40
N LEU A 63 -10.66 -1.39 11.24
CA LEU A 63 -9.41 -1.40 10.46
C LEU A 63 -9.66 -1.05 8.99
N ARG A 64 -10.81 -1.44 8.42
CA ARG A 64 -11.19 -1.05 7.06
C ARG A 64 -11.40 0.47 6.96
N LEU A 65 -12.07 1.08 7.94
CA LEU A 65 -12.26 2.53 7.99
C LEU A 65 -10.92 3.26 8.09
N ILE A 66 -10.03 2.79 8.96
CA ILE A 66 -8.68 3.36 9.10
C ILE A 66 -7.92 3.25 7.77
N ALA A 67 -7.97 2.11 7.09
CA ALA A 67 -7.34 1.92 5.78
C ALA A 67 -7.84 2.96 4.76
N VAL A 68 -9.15 3.19 4.68
CA VAL A 68 -9.75 4.20 3.79
C VAL A 68 -9.18 5.60 4.05
N ILE A 69 -9.07 6.00 5.32
CA ILE A 69 -8.51 7.31 5.70
C ILE A 69 -7.03 7.41 5.27
N LEU A 70 -6.25 6.36 5.51
CA LEU A 70 -4.84 6.32 5.13
C LEU A 70 -4.65 6.35 3.61
N ASP A 71 -5.50 5.66 2.86
CA ASP A 71 -5.47 5.66 1.41
C ASP A 71 -5.79 7.05 0.84
N VAL A 72 -6.79 7.74 1.38
CA VAL A 72 -7.07 9.15 1.02
C VAL A 72 -5.85 10.02 1.31
N ALA A 73 -5.25 9.88 2.49
CA ALA A 73 -4.06 10.66 2.86
C ALA A 73 -2.88 10.38 1.92
N ALA A 74 -2.64 9.12 1.55
CA ALA A 74 -1.60 8.74 0.58
C ALA A 74 -1.88 9.32 -0.81
N GLY A 75 -3.13 9.26 -1.28
CA GLY A 75 -3.54 9.83 -2.56
C GLY A 75 -3.33 11.34 -2.64
N LEU A 76 -3.73 12.07 -1.61
CA LEU A 76 -3.49 13.51 -1.53
C LEU A 76 -1.99 13.84 -1.44
N ALA A 77 -1.24 13.04 -0.70
CA ALA A 77 0.20 13.25 -0.54
C ALA A 77 0.98 13.01 -1.83
N ILE A 78 0.63 12.00 -2.66
CA ILE A 78 1.30 11.77 -3.96
C ILE A 78 0.98 12.89 -4.95
N ILE A 79 -0.24 13.43 -4.92
CA ILE A 79 -0.62 14.59 -5.73
C ILE A 79 0.24 15.81 -5.35
N ALA A 80 0.34 16.10 -4.07
CA ALA A 80 1.13 17.23 -3.57
C ALA A 80 2.62 17.04 -3.83
N TRP A 81 3.14 15.80 -3.65
CA TRP A 81 4.53 15.48 -3.91
C TRP A 81 4.90 15.62 -5.39
N SER A 82 4.10 15.07 -6.29
CA SER A 82 4.34 15.20 -7.74
C SER A 82 4.25 16.66 -8.22
N ALA A 83 3.34 17.48 -7.64
CA ALA A 83 3.26 18.90 -7.94
C ALA A 83 4.53 19.66 -7.51
N ARG A 84 5.06 19.34 -6.33
CA ARG A 84 6.30 19.88 -5.82
C ARG A 84 7.49 19.49 -6.71
N LEU A 85 7.63 18.21 -7.05
CA LEU A 85 8.71 17.72 -7.91
C LEU A 85 8.72 18.40 -9.28
N GLN A 86 7.54 18.68 -9.86
CA GLN A 86 7.43 19.44 -11.10
C GLN A 86 7.83 20.91 -10.89
N HIS A 87 7.40 21.54 -9.80
CA HIS A 87 7.77 22.92 -9.49
C HIS A 87 9.29 23.07 -9.29
N GLU A 88 9.92 22.07 -8.71
CA GLU A 88 11.38 21.98 -8.52
C GLU A 88 12.12 21.50 -9.80
N GLU A 89 11.41 21.31 -10.92
CA GLU A 89 11.94 20.85 -12.22
C GLU A 89 12.61 19.47 -12.20
N ILE A 90 12.35 18.69 -11.16
CA ILE A 90 12.89 17.32 -11.01
C ILE A 90 12.17 16.36 -11.94
N ILE A 91 10.87 16.58 -12.18
CA ILE A 91 10.07 15.81 -13.12
C ILE A 91 9.39 16.69 -14.16
N THR A 92 9.09 16.12 -15.31
CA THR A 92 8.38 16.78 -16.40
C THR A 92 6.88 16.89 -16.14
N ALA A 93 6.20 17.77 -16.87
CA ALA A 93 4.74 17.87 -16.83
C ALA A 93 4.04 16.56 -17.26
N GLY A 94 4.64 15.79 -18.19
CA GLY A 94 4.14 14.49 -18.61
C GLY A 94 4.20 13.45 -17.50
N GLU A 95 5.32 13.37 -16.80
CA GLU A 95 5.49 12.46 -15.64
C GLU A 95 4.52 12.80 -14.50
N ARG A 96 4.30 14.09 -14.25
CA ARG A 96 3.29 14.53 -13.29
C ARG A 96 1.88 14.12 -13.71
N ARG A 97 1.50 14.32 -14.97
CA ARG A 97 0.18 13.90 -15.48
C ARG A 97 -0.03 12.40 -15.28
N LEU A 98 0.98 11.59 -15.57
CA LEU A 98 0.94 10.15 -15.34
C LEU A 98 0.76 9.81 -13.85
N ALA A 99 1.49 10.50 -12.97
CA ALA A 99 1.35 10.35 -11.53
C ALA A 99 -0.06 10.71 -11.03
N LEU A 100 -0.69 11.75 -11.60
CA LEU A 100 -2.04 12.16 -11.23
C LEU A 100 -3.12 11.20 -11.77
N LEU A 101 -3.01 10.79 -13.03
CA LEU A 101 -4.06 10.01 -13.70
C LEU A 101 -4.03 8.52 -13.33
N VAL A 102 -2.84 7.98 -13.13
CA VAL A 102 -2.65 6.55 -12.87
C VAL A 102 -2.10 6.29 -11.47
N GLY A 103 -1.09 7.04 -11.06
CA GLY A 103 -0.41 6.86 -9.77
C GLY A 103 -1.30 7.14 -8.55
N ALA A 104 -2.36 7.92 -8.68
CA ALA A 104 -3.32 8.18 -7.62
C ALA A 104 -4.42 7.11 -7.51
N LEU A 105 -4.62 6.27 -8.54
CA LEU A 105 -5.68 5.25 -8.58
C LEU A 105 -5.67 4.29 -7.38
N PRO A 106 -4.52 3.77 -6.90
CA PRO A 106 -4.49 2.87 -5.75
C PRO A 106 -5.06 3.48 -4.47
N TRP A 107 -5.11 4.81 -4.42
CA TRP A 107 -5.47 5.59 -3.25
C TRP A 107 -6.87 6.22 -3.35
N THR A 108 -7.69 5.74 -4.28
CA THR A 108 -9.09 6.15 -4.42
C THR A 108 -10.06 5.09 -3.85
N PRO A 109 -10.24 5.03 -2.53
CA PRO A 109 -10.89 3.91 -1.84
C PRO A 109 -12.37 3.75 -2.21
N LEU A 110 -13.05 4.83 -2.58
CA LEU A 110 -14.48 4.80 -2.93
C LEU A 110 -14.75 4.05 -4.23
N LEU A 111 -13.83 4.11 -5.19
CA LEU A 111 -13.93 3.35 -6.43
C LEU A 111 -13.58 1.88 -6.19
N LEU A 112 -12.70 1.63 -5.24
CA LEU A 112 -12.16 0.32 -4.94
C LEU A 112 -13.10 -0.52 -4.08
N ALA A 113 -13.77 0.08 -3.10
CA ALA A 113 -14.61 -0.66 -2.16
C ALA A 113 -15.77 -1.42 -2.81
N GLN A 114 -16.24 -0.97 -3.97
CA GLN A 114 -17.40 -1.56 -4.67
C GLN A 114 -17.04 -2.51 -5.80
N SER A 115 -15.79 -2.48 -6.31
CA SER A 115 -15.44 -3.17 -7.56
C SER A 115 -14.19 -4.05 -7.47
N ILE A 116 -13.60 -4.21 -6.32
CA ILE A 116 -12.31 -4.90 -6.13
C ILE A 116 -12.36 -6.41 -6.44
N ALA A 117 -13.54 -7.00 -6.47
CA ALA A 117 -13.71 -8.36 -6.97
C ALA A 117 -13.50 -8.49 -8.49
N ALA A 118 -13.40 -7.37 -9.22
CA ALA A 118 -13.24 -7.40 -10.67
C ALA A 118 -11.73 -7.37 -11.06
N PRO A 119 -11.23 -8.35 -11.82
CA PRO A 119 -9.85 -8.40 -12.29
C PRO A 119 -9.32 -7.10 -12.91
N PRO A 120 -10.10 -6.33 -13.70
CA PRO A 120 -9.64 -5.07 -14.26
C PRO A 120 -9.23 -4.03 -13.21
N VAL A 121 -9.90 -4.00 -12.07
CA VAL A 121 -9.59 -3.04 -11.00
C VAL A 121 -8.26 -3.38 -10.32
N ALA A 122 -7.99 -4.66 -10.08
CA ALA A 122 -6.71 -5.10 -9.55
C ALA A 122 -5.54 -4.69 -10.46
N ILE A 123 -5.71 -4.79 -11.78
CA ILE A 123 -4.71 -4.35 -12.76
C ILE A 123 -4.50 -2.83 -12.69
N LEU A 124 -5.56 -2.02 -12.57
CA LEU A 124 -5.45 -0.57 -12.44
C LEU A 124 -4.73 -0.16 -11.14
N VAL A 125 -5.00 -0.85 -10.04
CA VAL A 125 -4.31 -0.62 -8.77
C VAL A 125 -2.82 -0.96 -8.89
N LEU A 126 -2.49 -2.10 -9.49
CA LEU A 126 -1.10 -2.48 -9.75
C LEU A 126 -0.39 -1.47 -10.67
N ALA A 127 -1.05 -1.02 -11.73
CA ALA A 127 -0.52 -0.01 -12.63
C ALA A 127 -0.23 1.31 -11.88
N GLY A 128 -1.13 1.74 -11.01
CA GLY A 128 -0.92 2.92 -10.18
C GLY A 128 0.28 2.78 -9.24
N HIS A 129 0.43 1.62 -8.60
CA HIS A 129 1.61 1.34 -7.79
C HIS A 129 2.90 1.34 -8.62
N ALA A 130 2.88 0.75 -9.82
CA ALA A 130 4.02 0.76 -10.72
C ALA A 130 4.41 2.18 -11.16
N VAL A 131 3.43 3.07 -11.36
CA VAL A 131 3.69 4.46 -11.76
C VAL A 131 4.42 5.25 -10.68
N TRP A 132 4.02 5.18 -9.42
CA TRP A 132 4.73 5.94 -8.40
C TRP A 132 6.10 5.34 -8.04
N VAL A 133 6.26 4.01 -8.12
CA VAL A 133 7.58 3.38 -8.02
C VAL A 133 8.45 3.74 -9.21
N GLY A 134 7.87 3.80 -10.42
CA GLY A 134 8.54 4.29 -11.61
C GLY A 134 9.00 5.74 -11.47
N LEU A 135 8.17 6.62 -10.89
CA LEU A 135 8.54 8.00 -10.57
C LEU A 135 9.73 8.05 -9.60
N ALA A 136 9.71 7.23 -8.56
CA ALA A 136 10.83 7.09 -7.63
C ALA A 136 12.10 6.62 -8.34
N ALA A 137 11.99 5.64 -9.24
CA ALA A 137 13.12 5.15 -10.04
C ALA A 137 13.68 6.22 -10.98
N VAL A 138 12.83 7.01 -11.63
CA VAL A 138 13.26 8.16 -12.48
C VAL A 138 14.08 9.17 -11.70
N ILE A 139 13.63 9.54 -10.50
CA ILE A 139 14.39 10.46 -9.62
C ILE A 139 15.76 9.87 -9.29
N LEU A 140 15.81 8.61 -8.88
CA LEU A 140 17.07 7.93 -8.55
C LEU A 140 18.01 7.83 -9.76
N MET A 141 17.47 7.54 -10.96
CA MET A 141 18.24 7.48 -12.19
C MET A 141 18.82 8.86 -12.55
N ARG A 142 18.02 9.93 -12.48
CA ARG A 142 18.48 11.30 -12.71
C ARG A 142 19.59 11.71 -11.73
N ALA A 143 19.40 11.42 -10.45
CA ALA A 143 20.42 11.69 -9.43
C ALA A 143 21.68 10.84 -9.66
N ARG A 144 21.55 9.61 -10.14
CA ARG A 144 22.68 8.73 -10.45
C ARG A 144 23.46 9.20 -11.70
N THR A 145 22.76 9.56 -12.78
CA THR A 145 23.39 10.05 -14.01
C THR A 145 24.10 11.39 -13.79
N ALA A 146 23.60 12.21 -12.88
CA ALA A 146 24.25 13.44 -12.45
C ALA A 146 25.44 13.22 -11.47
N GLY A 147 25.75 11.97 -11.10
CA GLY A 147 26.83 11.64 -10.15
C GLY A 147 26.54 12.02 -8.70
N LEU A 148 25.28 12.35 -8.37
CA LEU A 148 24.87 12.87 -7.07
C LEU A 148 24.53 11.78 -6.03
N VAL A 149 24.33 10.54 -6.47
CA VAL A 149 23.97 9.41 -5.62
C VAL A 149 24.98 8.28 -5.77
N THR A 150 25.42 7.73 -4.65
CA THR A 150 26.37 6.61 -4.63
C THR A 150 25.73 5.35 -5.22
N THR A 151 26.58 4.47 -5.79
CA THR A 151 26.13 3.18 -6.34
C THR A 151 25.37 2.33 -5.30
N GLY A 152 25.83 2.38 -4.04
CA GLY A 152 25.18 1.64 -2.96
C GLY A 152 23.76 2.14 -2.64
N ASN A 153 23.55 3.46 -2.60
CA ASN A 153 22.21 4.03 -2.39
C ASN A 153 21.27 3.79 -3.56
N PHE A 154 21.78 3.88 -4.79
CA PHE A 154 21.03 3.53 -5.99
C PHE A 154 20.60 2.05 -5.99
N ALA A 155 21.52 1.14 -5.68
CA ALA A 155 21.24 -0.29 -5.61
C ALA A 155 20.21 -0.64 -4.53
N ARG A 156 20.31 -0.02 -3.34
CA ARG A 156 19.32 -0.18 -2.26
C ARG A 156 17.92 0.31 -2.68
N GLY A 157 17.85 1.49 -3.30
CA GLY A 157 16.58 2.03 -3.81
C GLY A 157 15.97 1.12 -4.88
N GLY A 158 16.78 0.61 -5.81
CA GLY A 158 16.36 -0.33 -6.85
C GLY A 158 15.86 -1.66 -6.28
N ALA A 159 16.58 -2.25 -5.34
CA ALA A 159 16.16 -3.48 -4.66
C ALA A 159 14.85 -3.28 -3.89
N ALA A 160 14.71 -2.16 -3.20
CA ALA A 160 13.49 -1.81 -2.47
C ALA A 160 12.30 -1.59 -3.42
N ALA A 161 12.50 -0.92 -4.57
CA ALA A 161 11.48 -0.76 -5.60
C ALA A 161 11.01 -2.11 -6.16
N THR A 162 11.94 -3.02 -6.46
CA THR A 162 11.63 -4.37 -6.92
C THR A 162 10.86 -5.17 -5.86
N ALA A 163 11.29 -5.10 -4.60
CA ALA A 163 10.61 -5.78 -3.50
C ALA A 163 9.17 -5.26 -3.30
N LEU A 164 8.95 -3.95 -3.43
CA LEU A 164 7.61 -3.36 -3.37
C LEU A 164 6.72 -3.84 -4.52
N LEU A 165 7.21 -3.80 -5.76
CA LEU A 165 6.45 -4.28 -6.91
C LEU A 165 6.10 -5.76 -6.74
N PHE A 166 7.04 -6.57 -6.24
CA PHE A 166 6.78 -7.98 -5.96
C PHE A 166 5.74 -8.18 -4.85
N ALA A 167 5.82 -7.40 -3.74
CA ALA A 167 4.84 -7.46 -2.67
C ALA A 167 3.43 -7.12 -3.16
N TRP A 168 3.30 -6.13 -4.03
CA TRP A 168 2.01 -5.75 -4.60
C TRP A 168 1.52 -6.70 -5.70
N LEU A 169 2.42 -7.29 -6.47
CA LEU A 169 2.06 -8.34 -7.42
C LEU A 169 1.47 -9.54 -6.68
N LEU A 170 2.10 -9.96 -5.57
CA LEU A 170 1.56 -11.00 -4.70
C LEU A 170 0.22 -10.58 -4.09
N GLY A 171 0.13 -9.36 -3.57
CA GLY A 171 -1.10 -8.79 -3.03
C GLY A 171 -2.18 -8.66 -4.09
N GLY A 172 -1.83 -8.24 -5.31
CA GLY A 172 -2.74 -8.14 -6.45
C GLY A 172 -3.25 -9.48 -6.94
N ALA A 173 -2.39 -10.50 -6.98
CA ALA A 173 -2.81 -11.87 -7.28
C ALA A 173 -3.75 -12.42 -6.21
N ALA A 174 -3.58 -12.00 -4.95
CA ALA A 174 -4.45 -12.34 -3.85
C ALA A 174 -5.65 -11.39 -3.69
N ALA A 175 -5.68 -10.25 -4.41
CA ALA A 175 -6.70 -9.21 -4.24
C ALA A 175 -8.14 -9.71 -4.41
N PRO A 176 -8.49 -10.54 -5.40
CA PRO A 176 -9.83 -11.13 -5.50
C PRO A 176 -10.23 -11.91 -4.25
N TRP A 177 -9.26 -12.50 -3.58
CA TRP A 177 -9.43 -13.29 -2.36
C TRP A 177 -9.45 -12.44 -1.09
N VAL A 178 -8.63 -11.38 -1.06
CA VAL A 178 -8.50 -10.46 0.09
C VAL A 178 -9.74 -9.59 0.26
N TYR A 179 -10.37 -9.23 -0.84
CA TYR A 179 -11.50 -8.30 -0.84
C TYR A 179 -12.86 -8.98 -1.06
N ALA A 180 -12.89 -10.20 -1.60
CA ALA A 180 -14.09 -11.01 -1.60
C ALA A 180 -14.56 -11.21 -0.16
N GLN A 181 -15.84 -11.02 0.09
CA GLN A 181 -16.42 -10.84 1.41
C GLN A 181 -16.24 -12.10 2.28
N PRO A 182 -15.49 -12.05 3.38
CA PRO A 182 -15.35 -13.20 4.27
C PRO A 182 -16.65 -13.55 5.02
N VAL A 183 -17.56 -12.57 5.15
CA VAL A 183 -18.80 -12.71 5.92
C VAL A 183 -19.82 -13.63 5.24
N LEU A 184 -19.88 -13.62 3.91
CA LEU A 184 -20.81 -14.49 3.16
C LEU A 184 -20.40 -15.96 3.24
N GLY A 185 -19.12 -16.26 3.22
CA GLY A 185 -18.62 -17.62 3.34
C GLY A 185 -18.93 -18.30 4.69
N ILE A 186 -18.98 -17.52 5.79
CA ILE A 186 -19.35 -18.04 7.11
C ILE A 186 -20.83 -18.39 7.13
N SER A 187 -21.70 -17.53 6.62
CA SER A 187 -23.14 -17.76 6.57
C SER A 187 -23.49 -18.97 5.70
N GLU A 188 -22.84 -19.14 4.57
CA GLU A 188 -23.04 -20.28 3.68
C GLU A 188 -22.48 -21.57 4.28
N ALA A 189 -21.30 -21.55 4.90
CA ALA A 189 -20.72 -22.71 5.56
C ALA A 189 -21.54 -23.20 6.78
N LEU A 190 -22.18 -22.27 7.49
CA LEU A 190 -23.03 -22.58 8.63
C LEU A 190 -24.41 -23.09 8.21
N SER A 191 -24.92 -22.67 7.05
CA SER A 191 -26.20 -23.14 6.51
C SER A 191 -26.12 -24.48 5.79
N GLY A 192 -24.93 -24.89 5.38
CA GLY A 192 -24.70 -26.05 4.51
C GLY A 192 -23.84 -27.17 5.11
N THR A 193 -24.26 -27.83 6.09
CA THR A 193 -24.06 -29.25 6.51
C THR A 193 -22.75 -30.00 6.28
N VAL A 194 -21.65 -29.48 5.76
CA VAL A 194 -20.48 -30.33 5.45
C VAL A 194 -19.20 -29.80 6.11
N GLN A 195 -18.68 -30.58 7.04
CA GLN A 195 -17.40 -30.36 7.72
C GLN A 195 -16.24 -30.08 6.75
N SER A 196 -16.28 -30.66 5.55
CA SER A 196 -15.30 -30.41 4.49
C SER A 196 -15.35 -28.96 3.96
N GLN A 197 -16.53 -28.38 3.77
CA GLN A 197 -16.71 -26.99 3.32
C GLN A 197 -16.24 -26.01 4.40
N LEU A 198 -16.50 -26.31 5.67
CA LEU A 198 -16.02 -25.52 6.79
C LEU A 198 -14.49 -25.48 6.84
N LEU A 199 -13.83 -26.63 6.69
CA LEU A 199 -12.38 -26.72 6.67
C LEU A 199 -11.77 -25.98 5.48
N GLU A 200 -12.43 -25.99 4.32
CA GLU A 200 -12.00 -25.21 3.15
C GLU A 200 -12.09 -23.70 3.39
N VAL A 201 -13.20 -23.21 3.96
CA VAL A 201 -13.36 -21.81 4.36
C VAL A 201 -12.27 -21.40 5.36
N VAL A 202 -12.00 -22.19 6.38
CA VAL A 202 -10.95 -21.91 7.36
C VAL A 202 -9.58 -21.86 6.72
N ARG A 203 -9.26 -22.82 5.84
CA ARG A 203 -8.00 -22.84 5.10
C ARG A 203 -7.84 -21.59 4.24
N GLU A 204 -8.88 -21.20 3.54
CA GLU A 204 -8.91 -20.02 2.69
C GLU A 204 -8.67 -18.74 3.50
N GLN A 205 -9.36 -18.59 4.65
CA GLN A 205 -9.16 -17.44 5.55
C GLN A 205 -7.72 -17.36 6.08
N ARG A 206 -7.14 -18.49 6.46
CA ARG A 206 -5.76 -18.53 6.94
C ARG A 206 -4.75 -18.18 5.84
N VAL A 207 -4.93 -18.69 4.62
CA VAL A 207 -4.08 -18.37 3.47
C VAL A 207 -4.16 -16.87 3.16
N ARG A 208 -5.36 -16.30 3.10
CA ARG A 208 -5.57 -14.85 2.92
C ARG A 208 -4.88 -14.06 4.01
N GLY A 209 -5.05 -14.45 5.27
CA GLY A 209 -4.42 -13.82 6.41
C GLY A 209 -2.89 -13.79 6.28
N VAL A 210 -2.27 -14.91 5.94
CA VAL A 210 -0.82 -15.01 5.74
C VAL A 210 -0.35 -14.10 4.59
N VAL A 211 -1.04 -14.11 3.45
CA VAL A 211 -0.70 -13.26 2.30
C VAL A 211 -0.77 -11.78 2.68
N MET A 212 -1.79 -11.36 3.42
CA MET A 212 -1.92 -9.97 3.87
C MET A 212 -0.83 -9.59 4.88
N ILE A 213 -0.47 -10.47 5.81
CA ILE A 213 0.63 -10.23 6.75
C ILE A 213 1.94 -10.06 5.98
N LEU A 214 2.27 -10.99 5.10
CA LEU A 214 3.50 -10.94 4.31
C LEU A 214 3.55 -9.69 3.41
N GLY A 215 2.46 -9.38 2.72
CA GLY A 215 2.36 -8.17 1.89
C GLY A 215 2.54 -6.88 2.69
N GLY A 216 1.94 -6.78 3.86
CA GLY A 216 2.11 -5.64 4.75
C GLY A 216 3.54 -5.50 5.28
N VAL A 217 4.12 -6.60 5.77
CA VAL A 217 5.51 -6.59 6.29
C VAL A 217 6.51 -6.26 5.18
N LEU A 218 6.40 -6.89 4.02
CA LEU A 218 7.29 -6.61 2.87
C LEU A 218 7.16 -5.15 2.42
N THR A 219 5.95 -4.61 2.38
CA THR A 219 5.73 -3.19 2.04
C THR A 219 6.41 -2.26 3.06
N MET A 220 6.28 -2.51 4.36
CA MET A 220 6.94 -1.71 5.39
C MET A 220 8.47 -1.76 5.26
N ILE A 221 9.04 -2.94 5.04
CA ILE A 221 10.49 -3.13 4.91
C ILE A 221 11.03 -2.43 3.66
N ALA A 222 10.28 -2.45 2.56
CA ALA A 222 10.75 -1.94 1.27
C ALA A 222 10.51 -0.44 1.08
N VAL A 223 9.39 0.11 1.60
CA VAL A 223 9.07 1.53 1.37
C VAL A 223 10.04 2.48 2.04
N LEU A 224 10.52 2.16 3.23
CA LEU A 224 11.41 3.03 3.98
C LEU A 224 12.77 3.25 3.28
N PRO A 225 13.53 2.22 2.86
CA PRO A 225 14.78 2.43 2.13
C PRO A 225 14.57 3.06 0.75
N LEU A 226 13.46 2.76 0.05
CA LEU A 226 13.14 3.41 -1.22
C LEU A 226 12.95 4.91 -1.03
N MET A 227 12.07 5.30 -0.10
CA MET A 227 11.77 6.73 0.13
C MET A 227 12.96 7.48 0.72
N SER A 228 13.80 6.83 1.53
CA SER A 228 15.06 7.41 1.98
C SER A 228 16.02 7.70 0.82
N ALA A 229 16.18 6.75 -0.10
CA ALA A 229 17.02 6.94 -1.29
C ALA A 229 16.46 8.04 -2.21
N VAL A 230 15.15 8.04 -2.44
CA VAL A 230 14.46 9.07 -3.25
C VAL A 230 14.64 10.46 -2.63
N ARG A 231 14.49 10.58 -1.32
CA ARG A 231 14.68 11.85 -0.62
C ARG A 231 16.10 12.37 -0.79
N SER A 232 17.11 11.53 -0.59
CA SER A 232 18.51 11.90 -0.79
C SER A 232 18.77 12.34 -2.25
N GLY A 233 18.20 11.61 -3.22
CA GLY A 233 18.31 11.96 -4.64
C GLY A 233 17.63 13.29 -4.97
N THR A 234 16.44 13.54 -4.43
CA THR A 234 15.70 14.80 -4.61
C THR A 234 16.45 16.00 -4.02
N GLU A 235 16.96 15.85 -2.79
CA GLU A 235 17.74 16.92 -2.13
C GLU A 235 19.01 17.27 -2.91
N ALA A 236 19.74 16.27 -3.41
CA ALA A 236 20.94 16.46 -4.20
C ALA A 236 20.66 17.11 -5.58
N LEU A 237 19.59 16.71 -6.26
CA LEU A 237 19.16 17.32 -7.50
C LEU A 237 18.76 18.78 -7.31
N ASN A 238 18.02 19.10 -6.27
CA ASN A 238 17.62 20.47 -5.94
C ASN A 238 18.82 21.37 -5.67
N GLU A 239 19.79 20.89 -4.93
CA GLU A 239 21.02 21.65 -4.66
C GLU A 239 21.79 21.93 -5.96
N ARG A 240 21.91 20.93 -6.83
CA ARG A 240 22.57 21.10 -8.13
C ARG A 240 21.84 22.11 -9.03
N LEU A 241 20.51 22.07 -9.06
CA LEU A 241 19.71 23.03 -9.84
C LEU A 241 19.85 24.45 -9.30
N ARG A 242 19.98 24.64 -7.99
CA ARG A 242 20.25 25.97 -7.41
C ARG A 242 21.60 26.50 -7.83
N GLN A 243 22.66 25.68 -7.72
CA GLN A 243 24.01 26.08 -8.16
C GLN A 243 24.03 26.53 -9.62
N LEU A 244 23.39 25.78 -10.52
CA LEU A 244 23.31 26.14 -11.94
C LEU A 244 22.57 27.45 -12.20
N ARG A 245 21.56 27.79 -11.38
CA ARG A 245 20.84 29.06 -11.48
C ARG A 245 21.64 30.24 -10.92
N GLU A 246 22.52 30.00 -9.97
CA GLU A 246 23.41 31.03 -9.40
C GLU A 246 24.61 31.33 -10.33
N GLU A 247 25.00 30.36 -11.19
CA GLU A 247 26.08 30.48 -12.17
C GLU A 247 25.61 31.13 -13.49
N SER A 248 24.29 31.22 -13.76
CA SER A 248 23.68 31.78 -14.98
C SER A 248 23.30 33.24 -14.82
#